data_437ca61530cc2daebd83bd243a70c73d
#
_entry.id   437ca61530cc2daebd83bd243a70c73d
#
_cell.length_a   1.000
_cell.length_b   1.000
_cell.length_c   1.000
_cell.angle_alpha   90.00
_cell.angle_beta   90.00
_cell.angle_gamma   90.00
#
_symmetry.space_group_name_H-M   'P 1'
#
loop_
_entity.id
_entity.type
_entity.pdbx_description
1 polymer ?
#
loop_
_entity_poly.entity_id
_entity_poly.type
_entity_poly.pdbx_seq_one_letter_code
_entity_poly.pdbx_strand_id
1 'polypeptide(L)'
;MSCPIATGRLLVIRLSELKLPLIALPVEARRASDAPAETDEDRKLAPHPLDALRQLAAHALGIDEAGVSDLTVFKRSFDARKQNLLVVYIVDVTISDDALEKSLLVKHLKNSHIQATPNITWLPPVHAPADWGKAKQDRPVVVGFGPCGIFAALVLAQMGLKPIVIERGTPVRQRTKDTWGLWRKHVLNPRSNVQFGEGGAGTFSDGKLYSQIKDPRHLGRKVMQEFVRFGAPEDILFAAHPHIGTFKLVKVVEGLREEIIRLGGEVRFEQRVVDIEYEANSIAALRIQDYATNQTYTLPAHHVVLALGHSARDTFTMLHRHAVAMQAKPFSIGVRIEHPQSVIDRARWGQHAGHPLLGAADYKLVHHAANGRTVYSFCMCPGGTVVAATSEVGRVVTNGMSQYSRNERNANAGLVVGIDPTDYPTDPDAFEAELGQEIGNAVRHDTPNAVDTFHPLSGLVLQRQLEAVAYTLGGSNYEAPAQLVGDFIANRASTALASVEPSYKPGVKMIHLNSALPQFVTDAMREALPLFGQKIKGFDMHDAVMTGVETRTSSPLRIDRDDVSLQSPSIAGLYPAGEGAGYAGGILSAGVDGIKVGEAVANAIFPNITAKRP
;
A
#
# COMPACT_ATOMS: atom_id res chain seq x y z
N MET A 1 14.75 19.63 17.30
CA MET A 1 14.14 19.74 18.63
C MET A 1 13.85 18.32 19.09
N SER A 2 14.47 17.90 20.17
CA SER A 2 14.34 16.57 20.75
C SER A 2 12.96 16.45 21.42
N CYS A 3 12.15 15.51 20.96
CA CYS A 3 10.93 15.11 21.67
C CYS A 3 11.36 14.54 23.04
N PRO A 4 10.86 15.04 24.17
CA PRO A 4 11.21 14.48 25.46
C PRO A 4 10.61 13.08 25.58
N ILE A 5 11.48 12.08 25.67
CA ILE A 5 11.11 10.73 26.13
C ILE A 5 10.74 10.90 27.61
N ALA A 6 9.44 10.93 27.89
CA ALA A 6 8.94 10.94 29.25
C ALA A 6 9.28 9.60 29.93
N THR A 7 10.27 9.68 30.81
CA THR A 7 10.65 8.61 31.72
C THR A 7 9.56 8.46 32.79
N GLY A 8 8.97 7.28 32.91
CA GLY A 8 8.46 6.79 34.17
C GLY A 8 6.97 6.82 34.45
N ARG A 9 6.08 7.24 33.55
CA ARG A 9 4.62 7.17 33.81
C ARG A 9 3.99 6.00 33.05
N LEU A 10 3.56 4.97 33.77
CA LEU A 10 3.11 3.69 33.20
C LEU A 10 1.61 3.59 32.93
N LEU A 11 0.79 4.56 33.36
CA LEU A 11 -0.64 4.51 33.21
C LEU A 11 -1.18 5.78 32.55
N VAL A 12 -1.94 5.61 31.48
CA VAL A 12 -2.68 6.64 30.74
C VAL A 12 -4.02 6.01 30.36
N ILE A 13 -5.12 6.73 30.51
CA ILE A 13 -6.46 6.23 30.18
C ILE A 13 -6.82 6.58 28.76
N ARG A 14 -7.18 5.58 27.95
CA ARG A 14 -7.74 5.78 26.61
C ARG A 14 -9.25 5.87 26.68
N LEU A 15 -9.81 6.94 26.13
CA LEU A 15 -11.23 7.18 25.98
C LEU A 15 -11.61 7.13 24.50
N SER A 16 -12.66 6.39 24.17
CA SER A 16 -13.20 6.31 22.81
C SER A 16 -14.64 6.80 22.74
N GLU A 17 -15.14 7.04 21.51
CA GLU A 17 -16.51 7.52 21.25
C GLU A 17 -16.82 8.92 21.85
N LEU A 18 -15.80 9.77 22.05
CA LEU A 18 -16.05 11.17 22.40
C LEU A 18 -16.54 11.91 21.16
N LYS A 19 -17.76 12.47 21.21
CA LYS A 19 -18.45 13.03 20.04
C LYS A 19 -18.67 14.52 20.20
N LEU A 20 -18.32 15.26 19.15
CA LEU A 20 -18.61 16.68 19.01
C LEU A 20 -19.34 16.94 17.69
N PRO A 21 -20.30 17.88 17.64
CA PRO A 21 -20.84 18.33 16.36
C PRO A 21 -19.74 18.94 15.49
N LEU A 22 -19.80 18.72 14.17
CA LEU A 22 -18.80 19.28 13.25
C LEU A 22 -18.67 20.82 13.40
N ILE A 23 -19.79 21.52 13.66
CA ILE A 23 -19.83 22.96 13.85
C ILE A 23 -19.05 23.44 15.10
N ALA A 24 -18.80 22.55 16.06
CA ALA A 24 -18.02 22.89 17.26
C ALA A 24 -16.50 22.86 17.03
N LEU A 25 -16.04 22.41 15.86
CA LEU A 25 -14.63 22.42 15.54
C LEU A 25 -14.19 23.78 14.99
N PRO A 26 -13.05 24.30 15.47
CA PRO A 26 -12.48 25.51 14.89
C PRO A 26 -12.12 25.24 13.43
N VAL A 27 -12.64 26.08 12.54
CA VAL A 27 -12.26 26.10 11.13
C VAL A 27 -11.39 27.34 10.96
N GLU A 28 -10.09 27.16 10.77
CA GLU A 28 -9.26 28.27 10.32
C GLU A 28 -9.79 28.70 8.96
N ALA A 29 -10.23 29.95 8.85
CA ALA A 29 -10.71 30.52 7.60
C ALA A 29 -9.56 30.40 6.59
N ARG A 30 -9.74 29.57 5.55
CA ARG A 30 -8.86 29.60 4.39
C ARG A 30 -8.92 31.01 3.84
N ARG A 31 -7.78 31.70 3.76
CA ARG A 31 -7.68 32.86 2.90
C ARG A 31 -8.04 32.38 1.49
N ALA A 32 -9.13 32.90 0.95
CA ALA A 32 -9.45 32.77 -0.46
C ALA A 32 -8.35 33.51 -1.24
N SER A 33 -7.26 32.81 -1.56
CA SER A 33 -6.35 33.27 -2.58
C SER A 33 -6.61 32.37 -3.80
N ASP A 34 -7.09 32.98 -4.88
CA ASP A 34 -7.27 32.36 -6.20
C ASP A 34 -5.93 31.97 -6.87
N ALA A 35 -4.84 31.95 -6.13
CA ALA A 35 -3.55 31.48 -6.59
C ALA A 35 -3.42 29.97 -6.31
N PRO A 36 -2.92 29.16 -7.29
CA PRO A 36 -2.58 27.77 -7.03
C PRO A 36 -1.58 27.76 -5.87
N ALA A 37 -1.91 27.00 -4.82
CA ALA A 37 -1.06 26.88 -3.65
C ALA A 37 0.31 26.35 -4.07
N GLU A 38 1.32 27.21 -4.07
CA GLU A 38 2.70 26.85 -4.44
C GLU A 38 3.38 25.96 -3.40
N THR A 39 2.84 25.83 -2.20
CA THR A 39 3.37 24.95 -1.15
C THR A 39 2.25 24.33 -0.32
N ASP A 40 2.34 23.03 -0.06
CA ASP A 40 1.47 22.26 0.82
C ASP A 40 1.56 22.69 2.32
N GLU A 41 2.42 23.65 2.66
CA GLU A 41 2.62 24.15 4.03
C GLU A 41 1.45 25.00 4.55
N ASP A 42 0.59 25.51 3.67
CA ASP A 42 -0.52 26.40 4.05
C ASP A 42 -1.79 25.67 4.53
N ARG A 43 -1.81 24.35 4.51
CA ARG A 43 -2.90 23.55 5.09
C ARG A 43 -2.58 23.15 6.52
N LYS A 44 -2.51 24.10 7.43
CA LYS A 44 -2.58 23.77 8.86
C LYS A 44 -3.93 23.11 9.13
N LEU A 45 -3.90 21.89 9.61
CA LEU A 45 -5.09 21.21 10.12
C LEU A 45 -5.72 22.08 11.19
N ALA A 46 -7.05 22.18 11.18
CA ALA A 46 -7.76 22.85 12.25
C ALA A 46 -7.32 22.23 13.58
N PRO A 47 -6.92 23.06 14.55
CA PRO A 47 -6.51 22.56 15.85
C PRO A 47 -7.65 21.77 16.48
N HIS A 48 -7.31 20.74 17.25
CA HIS A 48 -8.31 20.00 18.00
C HIS A 48 -8.93 20.90 19.06
N PRO A 49 -10.24 20.80 19.33
CA PRO A 49 -10.92 21.57 20.39
C PRO A 49 -10.57 20.93 21.75
N LEU A 50 -9.33 21.14 22.22
CA LEU A 50 -8.78 20.45 23.39
C LEU A 50 -9.58 20.70 24.66
N ASP A 51 -10.10 21.92 24.86
CA ASP A 51 -10.91 22.25 26.04
C ASP A 51 -12.23 21.46 26.05
N ALA A 52 -12.94 21.42 24.92
CA ALA A 52 -14.17 20.64 24.79
C ALA A 52 -13.90 19.13 24.94
N LEU A 53 -12.76 18.63 24.43
CA LEU A 53 -12.38 17.23 24.60
C LEU A 53 -12.00 16.92 26.05
N ARG A 54 -11.36 17.86 26.77
CA ARG A 54 -11.05 17.73 28.20
C ARG A 54 -12.33 17.65 29.04
N GLN A 55 -13.30 18.52 28.76
CA GLN A 55 -14.63 18.50 29.41
C GLN A 55 -15.34 17.16 29.18
N LEU A 56 -15.39 16.68 27.94
CA LEU A 56 -15.98 15.38 27.61
C LEU A 56 -15.26 14.22 28.31
N ALA A 57 -13.93 14.26 28.36
CA ALA A 57 -13.13 13.24 29.05
C ALA A 57 -13.38 13.23 30.55
N ALA A 58 -13.37 14.38 31.21
CA ALA A 58 -13.66 14.53 32.62
C ALA A 58 -15.09 14.03 32.96
N HIS A 59 -16.08 14.42 32.17
CA HIS A 59 -17.46 13.96 32.29
C HIS A 59 -17.55 12.42 32.14
N ALA A 60 -16.90 11.83 31.14
CA ALA A 60 -16.91 10.39 30.89
C ALA A 60 -16.26 9.59 32.04
N LEU A 61 -15.26 10.15 32.71
CA LEU A 61 -14.57 9.57 33.86
C LEU A 61 -15.31 9.84 35.18
N GLY A 62 -16.20 10.87 35.22
CA GLY A 62 -16.89 11.32 36.42
C GLY A 62 -15.96 12.02 37.42
N ILE A 63 -15.07 12.90 36.92
CA ILE A 63 -14.13 13.74 37.68
C ILE A 63 -14.21 15.19 37.23
N ASP A 64 -13.58 16.09 37.99
CA ASP A 64 -13.42 17.50 37.60
C ASP A 64 -12.40 17.65 36.47
N GLU A 65 -12.57 18.67 35.61
CA GLU A 65 -11.66 18.98 34.50
C GLU A 65 -10.20 19.17 34.96
N ALA A 66 -9.99 19.77 36.11
CA ALA A 66 -8.68 19.96 36.72
C ALA A 66 -7.95 18.64 37.02
N GLY A 67 -8.68 17.52 37.13
CA GLY A 67 -8.13 16.18 37.30
C GLY A 67 -7.49 15.63 36.03
N VAL A 68 -7.78 16.19 34.85
CA VAL A 68 -7.16 15.80 33.56
C VAL A 68 -5.94 16.68 33.32
N SER A 69 -4.75 16.18 33.63
CA SER A 69 -3.50 16.96 33.53
C SER A 69 -2.99 17.11 32.09
N ASP A 70 -3.18 16.10 31.24
CA ASP A 70 -2.80 16.13 29.82
C ASP A 70 -3.79 15.34 28.96
N LEU A 71 -3.91 15.73 27.68
CA LEU A 71 -4.78 15.10 26.71
C LEU A 71 -4.12 15.07 25.33
N THR A 72 -3.98 13.86 24.78
CA THR A 72 -3.47 13.66 23.42
C THR A 72 -4.53 13.01 22.54
N VAL A 73 -4.74 13.57 21.35
CA VAL A 73 -5.67 12.97 20.36
C VAL A 73 -4.99 11.77 19.67
N PHE A 74 -5.53 10.58 19.93
CA PHE A 74 -5.06 9.35 19.30
C PHE A 74 -5.69 9.10 17.94
N LYS A 75 -7.01 9.39 17.81
CA LYS A 75 -7.75 9.21 16.55
C LYS A 75 -8.88 10.21 16.41
N ARG A 76 -9.08 10.70 15.18
CA ARG A 76 -10.22 11.52 14.78
C ARG A 76 -10.89 10.91 13.56
N SER A 77 -12.22 10.75 13.60
CA SER A 77 -13.04 10.24 12.50
C SER A 77 -14.33 11.05 12.38
N PHE A 78 -15.03 10.88 11.24
CA PHE A 78 -16.29 11.56 10.99
C PHE A 78 -17.43 10.56 10.89
N ASP A 79 -18.54 10.79 11.59
CA ASP A 79 -19.77 10.02 11.47
C ASP A 79 -20.79 10.81 10.66
N ALA A 80 -20.94 10.41 9.39
CA ALA A 80 -21.83 11.03 8.40
C ALA A 80 -23.12 10.23 8.18
N ARG A 81 -23.48 9.31 9.08
CA ARG A 81 -24.68 8.47 8.90
C ARG A 81 -25.97 9.22 9.12
N LYS A 82 -25.93 10.36 9.81
CA LYS A 82 -27.08 11.25 10.08
C LYS A 82 -26.87 12.61 9.44
N GLN A 83 -27.96 13.39 9.32
CA GLN A 83 -27.94 14.73 8.75
C GLN A 83 -26.95 15.68 9.46
N ASN A 84 -26.82 15.55 10.79
CA ASN A 84 -25.83 16.29 11.56
C ASN A 84 -24.56 15.47 11.67
N LEU A 85 -23.50 15.94 11.01
CA LEU A 85 -22.18 15.32 11.08
C LEU A 85 -21.57 15.44 12.46
N LEU A 86 -21.07 14.32 12.96
CA LEU A 86 -20.34 14.25 14.22
C LEU A 86 -18.87 13.96 13.97
N VAL A 87 -18.02 14.58 14.75
CA VAL A 87 -16.60 14.24 14.84
C VAL A 87 -16.40 13.34 16.04
N VAL A 88 -15.82 12.18 15.83
CA VAL A 88 -15.63 11.15 16.85
C VAL A 88 -14.15 11.06 17.16
N TYR A 89 -13.82 11.22 18.43
CA TYR A 89 -12.46 11.20 18.94
C TYR A 89 -12.16 9.96 19.76
N ILE A 90 -10.93 9.49 19.68
CA ILE A 90 -10.27 8.66 20.67
C ILE A 90 -9.13 9.51 21.23
N VAL A 91 -9.07 9.62 22.56
CA VAL A 91 -8.04 10.40 23.23
C VAL A 91 -7.34 9.57 24.30
N ASP A 92 -6.08 9.87 24.54
CA ASP A 92 -5.32 9.39 25.67
C ASP A 92 -5.20 10.52 26.70
N VAL A 93 -5.63 10.27 27.92
CA VAL A 93 -5.63 11.26 28.99
C VAL A 93 -4.76 10.81 30.16
N THR A 94 -4.03 11.76 30.71
CA THR A 94 -3.23 11.60 31.92
C THR A 94 -3.98 12.22 33.09
N ILE A 95 -4.11 11.50 34.18
CA ILE A 95 -4.74 12.00 35.40
C ILE A 95 -3.66 12.58 36.33
N SER A 96 -3.98 13.64 37.05
CA SER A 96 -3.04 14.34 37.93
C SER A 96 -2.60 13.49 39.15
N ASP A 97 -3.41 12.49 39.54
CA ASP A 97 -3.18 11.59 40.66
C ASP A 97 -3.15 10.13 40.18
N ASP A 98 -2.03 9.45 40.36
CA ASP A 98 -1.82 8.05 39.96
C ASP A 98 -2.73 7.07 40.72
N ALA A 99 -3.11 7.35 41.96
CA ALA A 99 -4.05 6.51 42.73
C ALA A 99 -5.47 6.64 42.19
N LEU A 100 -5.87 7.88 41.84
CA LEU A 100 -7.15 8.14 41.20
C LEU A 100 -7.21 7.48 39.82
N GLU A 101 -6.15 7.54 39.01
CA GLU A 101 -6.08 6.90 37.70
C GLU A 101 -6.33 5.39 37.78
N LYS A 102 -5.65 4.70 38.70
CA LYS A 102 -5.88 3.27 38.97
C LYS A 102 -7.31 2.96 39.41
N SER A 103 -7.86 3.78 40.30
CA SER A 103 -9.24 3.63 40.78
C SER A 103 -10.28 3.79 39.67
N LEU A 104 -10.05 4.74 38.76
CA LEU A 104 -10.90 4.96 37.57
C LEU A 104 -10.88 3.77 36.62
N LEU A 105 -9.72 3.19 36.34
CA LEU A 105 -9.62 1.98 35.53
C LEU A 105 -10.36 0.80 36.12
N VAL A 106 -10.28 0.62 37.44
CA VAL A 106 -11.05 -0.43 38.17
C VAL A 106 -12.55 -0.13 38.10
N LYS A 107 -12.97 1.12 38.39
CA LYS A 107 -14.38 1.55 38.35
C LYS A 107 -15.00 1.31 36.97
N HIS A 108 -14.25 1.53 35.90
CA HIS A 108 -14.72 1.44 34.52
C HIS A 108 -14.34 0.12 33.82
N LEU A 109 -13.91 -0.91 34.53
CA LEU A 109 -13.43 -2.20 33.97
C LEU A 109 -14.39 -2.85 32.94
N LYS A 110 -15.71 -2.64 33.11
CA LYS A 110 -16.75 -3.16 32.20
C LYS A 110 -17.07 -2.21 31.03
N ASN A 111 -16.52 -1.04 31.01
CA ASN A 111 -16.76 -0.04 29.95
C ASN A 111 -15.71 -0.16 28.84
N SER A 112 -16.09 -0.71 27.71
CA SER A 112 -15.17 -0.87 26.55
C SER A 112 -14.64 0.45 25.96
N HIS A 113 -15.24 1.59 26.33
CA HIS A 113 -14.82 2.92 25.89
C HIS A 113 -13.79 3.58 26.81
N ILE A 114 -13.49 2.98 27.98
CA ILE A 114 -12.54 3.48 28.97
C ILE A 114 -11.56 2.36 29.28
N GLN A 115 -10.33 2.47 28.87
CA GLN A 115 -9.32 1.41 28.96
C GLN A 115 -7.96 1.99 29.31
N ALA A 116 -7.08 1.16 29.87
CA ALA A 116 -5.66 1.52 29.94
C ALA A 116 -5.09 1.69 28.51
N THR A 117 -4.33 2.75 28.31
CA THR A 117 -3.66 2.98 27.01
C THR A 117 -2.63 1.86 26.77
N PRO A 118 -2.70 1.14 25.66
CA PRO A 118 -1.72 0.11 25.35
C PRO A 118 -0.33 0.73 25.11
N ASN A 119 0.72 0.03 25.53
CA ASN A 119 2.07 0.43 25.16
C ASN A 119 2.28 0.15 23.66
N ILE A 120 2.44 1.21 22.88
CA ILE A 120 2.64 1.18 21.43
C ILE A 120 4.09 1.45 21.01
N THR A 121 5.01 1.51 21.98
CA THR A 121 6.41 1.77 21.71
C THR A 121 7.07 0.52 21.15
N TRP A 122 7.65 0.65 19.96
CA TRP A 122 8.50 -0.41 19.42
C TRP A 122 9.88 -0.36 20.08
N LEU A 123 10.33 -1.50 20.58
CA LEU A 123 11.67 -1.69 21.13
C LEU A 123 12.40 -2.74 20.29
N PRO A 124 13.68 -2.52 19.94
CA PRO A 124 14.51 -3.52 19.26
C PRO A 124 14.58 -4.82 20.08
N PRO A 125 14.26 -5.98 19.52
CA PRO A 125 14.41 -7.26 20.25
C PRO A 125 15.86 -7.67 20.45
N VAL A 126 16.77 -7.13 19.62
CA VAL A 126 18.21 -7.46 19.61
C VAL A 126 19.01 -6.19 19.40
N HIS A 127 20.22 -6.15 19.96
CA HIS A 127 21.26 -5.17 19.60
C HIS A 127 22.54 -5.93 19.20
N ALA A 128 22.97 -5.76 17.96
CA ALA A 128 24.20 -6.35 17.46
C ALA A 128 25.43 -5.75 18.16
N PRO A 129 26.51 -6.53 18.36
CA PRO A 129 27.77 -6.02 18.85
C PRO A 129 28.33 -4.89 17.96
N ALA A 130 29.07 -3.95 18.56
CA ALA A 130 29.58 -2.77 17.85
C ALA A 130 30.51 -3.09 16.66
N ASP A 131 31.14 -4.26 16.70
CA ASP A 131 32.04 -4.76 15.65
C ASP A 131 31.34 -5.61 14.59
N TRP A 132 29.98 -5.78 14.67
CA TRP A 132 29.20 -6.51 13.69
C TRP A 132 29.37 -5.96 12.28
N GLY A 133 29.38 -6.88 11.29
CA GLY A 133 29.44 -6.53 9.85
C GLY A 133 30.84 -6.14 9.36
N LYS A 134 31.92 -6.48 10.13
CA LYS A 134 33.30 -6.40 9.60
C LYS A 134 33.50 -7.38 8.44
N ALA A 135 32.90 -8.57 8.51
CA ALA A 135 32.80 -9.53 7.39
C ALA A 135 31.53 -9.27 6.60
N LYS A 136 31.62 -9.15 5.27
CA LYS A 136 30.45 -8.83 4.42
C LYS A 136 29.35 -9.90 4.45
N GLN A 137 29.73 -11.16 4.59
CA GLN A 137 28.80 -12.30 4.67
C GLN A 137 27.91 -12.30 5.91
N ASP A 138 28.26 -11.55 6.94
CA ASP A 138 27.47 -11.45 8.18
C ASP A 138 26.31 -10.45 8.05
N ARG A 139 26.32 -9.61 7.02
CA ARG A 139 25.32 -8.55 6.82
C ARG A 139 24.08 -9.12 6.13
N PRO A 140 22.87 -8.97 6.71
CA PRO A 140 21.65 -9.38 6.04
C PRO A 140 21.42 -8.57 4.75
N VAL A 141 20.88 -9.23 3.72
CA VAL A 141 20.58 -8.58 2.45
C VAL A 141 19.06 -8.42 2.30
N VAL A 142 18.63 -7.25 1.86
CA VAL A 142 17.21 -6.93 1.58
C VAL A 142 17.07 -6.70 0.08
N VAL A 143 16.24 -7.50 -0.59
CA VAL A 143 15.99 -7.40 -2.03
C VAL A 143 14.69 -6.65 -2.28
N GLY A 144 14.80 -5.45 -2.86
CA GLY A 144 13.70 -4.51 -3.08
C GLY A 144 13.64 -3.41 -2.02
N PHE A 145 13.40 -2.18 -2.47
CA PHE A 145 13.34 -0.99 -1.63
C PHE A 145 11.98 -0.28 -1.68
N GLY A 146 10.91 -1.09 -1.71
CA GLY A 146 9.53 -0.67 -1.43
C GLY A 146 9.27 -0.58 0.08
N PRO A 147 8.01 -0.32 0.53
CA PRO A 147 7.70 -0.13 1.95
C PRO A 147 8.15 -1.30 2.84
N CYS A 148 8.01 -2.55 2.39
CA CYS A 148 8.48 -3.71 3.12
C CYS A 148 10.00 -3.70 3.29
N GLY A 149 10.75 -3.53 2.20
CA GLY A 149 12.22 -3.52 2.24
C GLY A 149 12.78 -2.34 3.00
N ILE A 150 12.18 -1.16 2.90
CA ILE A 150 12.55 0.04 3.68
C ILE A 150 12.44 -0.26 5.18
N PHE A 151 11.30 -0.79 5.64
CA PHE A 151 11.12 -1.05 7.08
C PHE A 151 11.90 -2.25 7.58
N ALA A 152 12.11 -3.29 6.78
CA ALA A 152 13.03 -4.37 7.11
C ALA A 152 14.48 -3.85 7.28
N ALA A 153 14.97 -3.07 6.31
CA ALA A 153 16.29 -2.47 6.37
C ALA A 153 16.44 -1.48 7.53
N LEU A 154 15.42 -0.63 7.78
CA LEU A 154 15.44 0.34 8.86
C LEU A 154 15.55 -0.32 10.23
N VAL A 155 14.71 -1.32 10.53
CA VAL A 155 14.78 -1.98 11.85
C VAL A 155 16.04 -2.82 12.02
N LEU A 156 16.54 -3.48 10.95
CA LEU A 156 17.83 -4.14 10.95
C LEU A 156 18.97 -3.15 11.25
N ALA A 157 18.94 -1.97 10.63
CA ALA A 157 19.92 -0.92 10.88
C ALA A 157 19.80 -0.36 12.31
N GLN A 158 18.58 -0.14 12.82
CA GLN A 158 18.33 0.28 14.21
C GLN A 158 18.80 -0.75 15.25
N MET A 159 18.81 -2.03 14.89
CA MET A 159 19.40 -3.12 15.68
C MET A 159 20.93 -3.27 15.51
N GLY A 160 21.57 -2.44 14.66
CA GLY A 160 23.01 -2.46 14.43
C GLY A 160 23.51 -3.49 13.40
N LEU A 161 22.59 -4.16 12.67
CA LEU A 161 22.92 -5.25 11.74
C LEU A 161 23.44 -4.78 10.37
N LYS A 162 23.46 -3.47 10.10
CA LYS A 162 24.04 -2.84 8.90
C LYS A 162 23.64 -3.53 7.58
N PRO A 163 22.34 -3.62 7.24
CA PRO A 163 21.86 -4.37 6.07
C PRO A 163 22.43 -3.83 4.76
N ILE A 164 22.47 -4.70 3.73
CA ILE A 164 22.72 -4.32 2.34
C ILE A 164 21.39 -4.41 1.60
N VAL A 165 20.95 -3.31 1.00
CA VAL A 165 19.72 -3.26 0.20
C VAL A 165 20.08 -3.27 -1.28
N ILE A 166 19.41 -4.13 -2.05
CA ILE A 166 19.55 -4.23 -3.50
C ILE A 166 18.23 -3.79 -4.15
N GLU A 167 18.25 -2.68 -4.91
CA GLU A 167 17.10 -2.16 -5.65
C GLU A 167 17.41 -2.11 -7.15
N ARG A 168 16.51 -2.68 -7.97
CA ARG A 168 16.70 -2.74 -9.42
C ARG A 168 16.55 -1.40 -10.12
N GLY A 169 15.70 -0.53 -9.61
CA GLY A 169 15.43 0.77 -10.20
C GLY A 169 16.32 1.87 -9.65
N THR A 170 16.01 3.09 -10.05
CA THR A 170 16.78 4.29 -9.72
C THR A 170 16.33 4.93 -8.41
N PRO A 171 17.15 5.82 -7.81
CA PRO A 171 16.71 6.69 -6.72
C PRO A 171 15.48 7.51 -7.10
N VAL A 172 14.64 7.85 -6.13
CA VAL A 172 13.27 8.36 -6.33
C VAL A 172 13.18 9.60 -7.22
N ARG A 173 14.16 10.49 -7.21
CA ARG A 173 14.13 11.69 -8.09
C ARG A 173 14.39 11.34 -9.56
N GLN A 174 15.31 10.44 -9.85
CA GLN A 174 15.52 9.95 -11.21
C GLN A 174 14.33 9.09 -11.65
N ARG A 175 13.85 8.22 -10.78
CA ARG A 175 12.65 7.42 -11.00
C ARG A 175 11.43 8.26 -11.38
N THR A 176 11.25 9.43 -10.75
CA THR A 176 10.18 10.36 -11.11
C THR A 176 10.31 10.83 -12.56
N LYS A 177 11.55 11.15 -13.01
CA LYS A 177 11.80 11.53 -14.41
C LYS A 177 11.51 10.38 -15.37
N ASP A 178 11.92 9.16 -15.02
CA ASP A 178 11.66 7.95 -15.81
C ASP A 178 10.15 7.68 -15.96
N THR A 179 9.41 7.83 -14.88
CA THR A 179 7.94 7.68 -14.85
C THR A 179 7.26 8.75 -15.73
N TRP A 180 7.72 10.00 -15.67
CA TRP A 180 7.23 11.07 -16.56
C TRP A 180 7.60 10.84 -18.02
N GLY A 181 8.66 10.10 -18.31
CA GLY A 181 8.99 9.64 -19.65
C GLY A 181 7.85 8.83 -20.27
N LEU A 182 7.29 7.89 -19.53
CA LEU A 182 6.11 7.14 -19.96
C LEU A 182 4.87 8.01 -20.06
N TRP A 183 4.56 8.79 -19.03
CA TRP A 183 3.31 9.55 -18.96
C TRP A 183 3.19 10.69 -19.97
N ARG A 184 4.31 11.29 -20.39
CA ARG A 184 4.32 12.47 -21.27
C ARG A 184 4.91 12.23 -22.65
N LYS A 185 5.72 11.18 -22.80
CA LYS A 185 6.47 10.91 -24.02
C LYS A 185 6.26 9.49 -24.57
N HIS A 186 5.45 8.68 -23.89
CA HIS A 186 5.20 7.27 -24.23
C HIS A 186 6.49 6.43 -24.26
N VAL A 187 7.49 6.81 -23.47
CA VAL A 187 8.78 6.11 -23.37
C VAL A 187 8.87 5.40 -22.02
N LEU A 188 8.75 4.09 -22.06
CA LEU A 188 8.89 3.26 -20.85
C LEU A 188 10.36 2.98 -20.57
N ASN A 189 10.80 3.22 -19.32
CA ASN A 189 12.01 2.62 -18.77
C ASN A 189 11.64 1.33 -18.00
N PRO A 190 11.89 0.12 -18.52
CA PRO A 190 11.47 -1.13 -17.86
C PRO A 190 12.25 -1.42 -16.57
N ARG A 191 13.35 -0.74 -16.31
CA ARG A 191 14.17 -0.90 -15.10
C ARG A 191 13.74 0.05 -13.97
N SER A 192 13.16 1.23 -14.33
CA SER A 192 12.77 2.27 -13.37
C SER A 192 11.46 2.93 -13.83
N ASN A 193 10.37 2.75 -13.07
CA ASN A 193 9.01 3.16 -13.45
C ASN A 193 8.10 3.20 -12.22
N VAL A 194 6.79 3.20 -12.39
CA VAL A 194 5.81 3.18 -11.28
C VAL A 194 5.97 1.96 -10.37
N GLN A 195 6.46 0.83 -10.87
CA GLN A 195 6.59 -0.43 -10.11
C GLN A 195 7.98 -0.60 -9.47
N PHE A 196 9.04 -0.19 -10.18
CA PHE A 196 10.44 -0.43 -9.80
C PHE A 196 11.15 0.87 -9.46
N GLY A 197 11.98 0.83 -8.43
CA GLY A 197 12.77 1.93 -7.92
C GLY A 197 12.46 2.27 -6.46
N GLU A 198 13.22 3.21 -5.91
CA GLU A 198 13.13 3.64 -4.53
C GLU A 198 11.70 3.99 -4.08
N GLY A 199 11.26 3.41 -2.97
CA GLY A 199 9.92 3.56 -2.40
C GLY A 199 8.88 2.61 -2.98
N GLY A 200 9.20 1.79 -4.01
CA GLY A 200 8.28 0.82 -4.62
C GLY A 200 7.03 1.46 -5.24
N ALA A 201 6.04 0.66 -5.60
CA ALA A 201 4.80 1.13 -6.22
C ALA A 201 4.02 2.13 -5.34
N GLY A 202 4.21 2.08 -4.01
CA GLY A 202 3.57 2.99 -3.05
C GLY A 202 3.89 4.47 -3.29
N THR A 203 5.06 4.80 -3.82
CA THR A 203 5.48 6.20 -4.07
C THR A 203 4.58 6.91 -5.08
N PHE A 204 4.05 6.21 -6.08
CA PHE A 204 3.13 6.74 -7.09
C PHE A 204 1.69 6.28 -6.84
N SER A 205 1.21 6.44 -5.61
CA SER A 205 -0.14 6.12 -5.18
C SER A 205 -0.74 7.27 -4.37
N ASP A 206 -1.95 7.12 -3.83
CA ASP A 206 -2.53 8.05 -2.87
C ASP A 206 -1.76 8.07 -1.52
N GLY A 207 -0.90 7.08 -1.28
CA GLY A 207 -0.17 6.99 -0.02
C GLY A 207 -1.04 6.63 1.17
N LYS A 208 -2.09 5.83 0.98
CA LYS A 208 -2.99 5.37 2.05
C LYS A 208 -2.26 4.54 3.08
N LEU A 209 -2.53 4.85 4.36
CA LEU A 209 -1.91 4.22 5.52
C LEU A 209 -2.92 3.52 6.43
N TYR A 210 -4.07 3.12 5.91
CA TYR A 210 -5.00 2.29 6.67
C TYR A 210 -5.06 0.87 6.11
N SER A 211 -5.16 -0.10 7.00
CA SER A 211 -5.19 -1.52 6.66
C SER A 211 -6.13 -2.25 7.62
N GLN A 212 -6.64 -3.40 7.18
CA GLN A 212 -7.47 -4.30 8.00
C GLN A 212 -6.65 -5.46 8.60
N ILE A 213 -5.32 -5.40 8.54
CA ILE A 213 -4.46 -6.43 9.15
C ILE A 213 -4.63 -6.45 10.68
N LYS A 214 -4.51 -7.63 11.26
CA LYS A 214 -4.38 -7.76 12.72
C LYS A 214 -2.98 -7.32 13.13
N ASP A 215 -2.90 -6.27 13.94
CA ASP A 215 -1.65 -5.69 14.43
C ASP A 215 -1.67 -5.52 15.96
N PRO A 216 -1.65 -6.62 16.71
CA PRO A 216 -1.74 -6.60 18.18
C PRO A 216 -0.53 -5.93 18.85
N ARG A 217 0.58 -5.77 18.12
CA ARG A 217 1.81 -5.12 18.58
C ARG A 217 1.88 -3.63 18.20
N HIS A 218 0.88 -3.10 17.53
CA HIS A 218 0.82 -1.72 17.06
C HIS A 218 2.02 -1.29 16.17
N LEU A 219 2.58 -2.22 15.39
CA LEU A 219 3.72 -1.94 14.50
C LEU A 219 3.38 -0.93 13.40
N GLY A 220 2.10 -0.85 13.00
CA GLY A 220 1.61 0.21 12.11
C GLY A 220 1.82 1.61 12.68
N ARG A 221 1.78 1.77 14.00
CA ARG A 221 2.11 3.04 14.66
C ARG A 221 3.58 3.40 14.50
N LYS A 222 4.49 2.43 14.65
CA LYS A 222 5.91 2.59 14.37
C LYS A 222 6.14 3.05 12.92
N VAL A 223 5.46 2.42 11.94
CA VAL A 223 5.55 2.83 10.53
C VAL A 223 5.14 4.30 10.36
N MET A 224 4.00 4.72 10.90
CA MET A 224 3.50 6.09 10.79
C MET A 224 4.41 7.10 11.50
N GLN A 225 4.95 6.75 12.68
CA GLN A 225 5.88 7.60 13.42
C GLN A 225 7.18 7.84 12.65
N GLU A 226 7.74 6.81 12.00
CA GLU A 226 8.92 7.00 11.16
C GLU A 226 8.61 7.85 9.93
N PHE A 227 7.44 7.68 9.31
CA PHE A 227 7.04 8.56 8.22
C PHE A 227 6.96 10.04 8.65
N VAL A 228 6.35 10.33 9.80
CA VAL A 228 6.30 11.70 10.34
C VAL A 228 7.71 12.23 10.66
N ARG A 229 8.56 11.41 11.26
CA ARG A 229 9.96 11.78 11.55
C ARG A 229 10.70 12.23 10.29
N PHE A 230 10.38 11.68 9.14
CA PHE A 230 11.03 12.02 7.86
C PHE A 230 10.19 12.92 6.95
N GLY A 231 9.18 13.60 7.50
CA GLY A 231 8.49 14.71 6.86
C GLY A 231 7.10 14.41 6.30
N ALA A 232 6.50 13.28 6.67
CA ALA A 232 5.07 13.09 6.44
C ALA A 232 4.24 14.03 7.35
N PRO A 233 3.01 14.40 6.96
CA PRO A 233 2.13 15.20 7.77
C PRO A 233 1.81 14.52 9.11
N GLU A 234 1.79 15.28 10.20
CA GLU A 234 1.50 14.75 11.54
C GLU A 234 0.08 14.18 11.68
N ASP A 235 -0.85 14.63 10.83
CA ASP A 235 -2.24 14.16 10.83
C ASP A 235 -2.40 12.67 10.55
N ILE A 236 -1.43 12.05 9.87
CA ILE A 236 -1.45 10.59 9.68
C ILE A 236 -1.46 9.82 11.00
N LEU A 237 -1.00 10.44 12.08
CA LEU A 237 -1.00 9.83 13.41
C LEU A 237 -2.38 9.77 14.06
N PHE A 238 -3.32 10.62 13.65
CA PHE A 238 -4.66 10.65 14.26
C PHE A 238 -5.82 10.57 13.25
N ALA A 239 -5.61 10.82 11.97
CA ALA A 239 -6.67 10.68 10.97
C ALA A 239 -7.17 9.23 10.88
N ALA A 240 -8.48 9.02 10.73
CA ALA A 240 -9.06 7.68 10.59
C ALA A 240 -8.68 7.01 9.26
N HIS A 241 -8.56 7.80 8.18
CA HIS A 241 -8.13 7.37 6.86
C HIS A 241 -6.87 8.14 6.44
N PRO A 242 -5.71 7.86 7.09
CA PRO A 242 -4.49 8.61 6.88
C PRO A 242 -3.92 8.37 5.49
N HIS A 243 -3.37 9.43 4.88
CA HIS A 243 -2.67 9.37 3.60
C HIS A 243 -1.55 10.41 3.55
N ILE A 244 -0.55 10.19 2.70
CA ILE A 244 0.61 11.08 2.58
C ILE A 244 0.59 11.82 1.23
N GLY A 245 0.12 11.17 0.17
CA GLY A 245 0.18 11.69 -1.20
C GLY A 245 1.57 11.53 -1.84
N THR A 246 1.58 11.46 -3.17
CA THR A 246 2.75 11.08 -3.96
C THR A 246 3.97 11.96 -3.71
N PHE A 247 3.84 13.28 -3.73
CA PHE A 247 5.01 14.18 -3.66
C PHE A 247 5.66 14.21 -2.28
N LYS A 248 4.87 14.10 -1.21
CA LYS A 248 5.42 14.03 0.16
C LYS A 248 6.16 12.70 0.41
N LEU A 249 5.68 11.62 -0.20
CA LEU A 249 6.35 10.32 -0.11
C LEU A 249 7.78 10.35 -0.67
N VAL A 250 8.06 11.15 -1.70
CA VAL A 250 9.43 11.31 -2.24
C VAL A 250 10.40 11.75 -1.14
N LYS A 251 10.06 12.79 -0.38
CA LYS A 251 10.90 13.30 0.72
C LYS A 251 11.04 12.28 1.85
N VAL A 252 9.94 11.61 2.18
CA VAL A 252 9.93 10.59 3.25
C VAL A 252 10.85 9.42 2.94
N VAL A 253 10.80 8.88 1.72
CA VAL A 253 11.66 7.74 1.35
C VAL A 253 13.12 8.12 1.26
N GLU A 254 13.46 9.35 0.81
CA GLU A 254 14.83 9.87 0.85
C GLU A 254 15.36 9.91 2.28
N GLY A 255 14.59 10.48 3.21
CA GLY A 255 14.99 10.57 4.63
C GLY A 255 15.16 9.20 5.29
N LEU A 256 14.30 8.22 4.96
CA LEU A 256 14.43 6.85 5.45
C LEU A 256 15.68 6.16 4.91
N ARG A 257 16.01 6.35 3.63
CA ARG A 257 17.27 5.86 3.04
C ARG A 257 18.48 6.46 3.74
N GLU A 258 18.51 7.78 3.93
CA GLU A 258 19.61 8.47 4.59
C GLU A 258 19.80 7.98 6.04
N GLU A 259 18.72 7.71 6.75
CA GLU A 259 18.78 7.14 8.11
C GLU A 259 19.35 5.71 8.11
N ILE A 260 18.95 4.85 7.19
CA ILE A 260 19.49 3.50 7.04
C ILE A 260 21.01 3.58 6.79
N ILE A 261 21.47 4.47 5.91
CA ILE A 261 22.88 4.68 5.60
C ILE A 261 23.62 5.25 6.83
N ARG A 262 23.05 6.24 7.50
CA ARG A 262 23.62 6.82 8.73
C ARG A 262 23.84 5.78 9.83
N LEU A 263 22.96 4.78 9.92
CA LEU A 263 23.06 3.66 10.85
C LEU A 263 24.00 2.55 10.36
N GLY A 264 24.72 2.76 9.26
CA GLY A 264 25.73 1.83 8.72
C GLY A 264 25.19 0.82 7.70
N GLY A 265 23.93 0.94 7.27
CA GLY A 265 23.39 0.19 6.13
C GLY A 265 23.94 0.68 4.80
N GLU A 266 23.69 -0.06 3.75
CA GLU A 266 24.10 0.24 2.38
C GLU A 266 22.91 0.06 1.44
N VAL A 267 22.71 1.00 0.50
CA VAL A 267 21.63 0.89 -0.51
C VAL A 267 22.25 0.99 -1.89
N ARG A 268 22.08 -0.06 -2.69
CA ARG A 268 22.58 -0.20 -4.06
C ARG A 268 21.42 -0.12 -5.04
N PHE A 269 21.38 0.94 -5.82
CA PHE A 269 20.42 1.14 -6.90
C PHE A 269 20.94 0.59 -8.23
N GLU A 270 20.01 0.40 -9.17
CA GLU A 270 20.30 -0.12 -10.51
C GLU A 270 20.98 -1.50 -10.47
N GLN A 271 20.68 -2.27 -9.43
CA GLN A 271 21.21 -3.61 -9.21
C GLN A 271 20.06 -4.60 -9.04
N ARG A 272 20.05 -5.63 -9.90
CA ARG A 272 19.00 -6.65 -9.92
C ARG A 272 19.57 -8.00 -9.49
N VAL A 273 18.87 -8.66 -8.55
CA VAL A 273 19.12 -10.07 -8.27
C VAL A 273 18.62 -10.90 -9.46
N VAL A 274 19.50 -11.63 -10.11
CA VAL A 274 19.22 -12.44 -11.30
C VAL A 274 19.21 -13.92 -11.00
N ASP A 275 19.84 -14.33 -9.87
CA ASP A 275 19.90 -15.73 -9.45
C ASP A 275 20.21 -15.84 -7.96
N ILE A 276 19.97 -17.02 -7.38
CA ILE A 276 20.33 -17.37 -5.99
C ILE A 276 21.23 -18.60 -5.99
N GLU A 277 22.21 -18.62 -5.09
CA GLU A 277 23.08 -19.75 -4.84
C GLU A 277 22.82 -20.27 -3.41
N TYR A 278 22.69 -21.60 -3.27
CA TYR A 278 22.44 -22.23 -1.97
C TYR A 278 23.18 -23.56 -1.84
N GLU A 279 23.55 -23.90 -0.62
CA GLU A 279 24.26 -25.12 -0.26
C GLU A 279 23.50 -25.83 0.86
N ALA A 280 23.29 -27.14 0.75
CA ALA A 280 22.56 -27.95 1.73
C ALA A 280 21.20 -27.31 2.15
N ASN A 281 20.43 -26.78 1.18
CA ASN A 281 19.16 -26.06 1.38
C ASN A 281 19.27 -24.75 2.20
N SER A 282 20.44 -24.16 2.30
CA SER A 282 20.64 -22.85 2.94
C SER A 282 21.18 -21.84 1.93
N ILE A 283 20.63 -20.62 1.92
CA ILE A 283 21.11 -19.56 1.03
C ILE A 283 22.59 -19.27 1.32
N ALA A 284 23.41 -19.18 0.26
CA ALA A 284 24.83 -18.91 0.35
C ALA A 284 25.22 -17.59 -0.32
N ALA A 285 24.59 -17.25 -1.45
CA ALA A 285 24.90 -16.03 -2.17
C ALA A 285 23.75 -15.61 -3.10
N LEU A 286 23.84 -14.35 -3.55
CA LEU A 286 23.01 -13.79 -4.61
C LEU A 286 23.86 -13.45 -5.82
N ARG A 287 23.38 -13.75 -7.03
CA ARG A 287 23.96 -13.23 -8.26
C ARG A 287 23.25 -11.93 -8.63
N ILE A 288 24.05 -10.88 -8.79
CA ILE A 288 23.54 -9.51 -8.97
C ILE A 288 24.05 -8.98 -10.30
N GLN A 289 23.12 -8.52 -11.15
CA GLN A 289 23.45 -7.75 -12.33
C GLN A 289 23.49 -6.25 -11.96
N ASP A 290 24.61 -5.63 -12.18
CA ASP A 290 24.81 -4.19 -12.08
C ASP A 290 24.53 -3.57 -13.44
N TYR A 291 23.54 -2.68 -13.52
CA TYR A 291 23.13 -2.05 -14.78
C TYR A 291 24.07 -0.93 -15.24
N ALA A 292 24.82 -0.32 -14.31
CA ALA A 292 25.77 0.73 -14.67
C ALA A 292 27.00 0.15 -15.38
N THR A 293 27.49 -0.99 -14.92
CA THR A 293 28.65 -1.68 -15.49
C THR A 293 28.29 -2.78 -16.48
N ASN A 294 27.01 -3.18 -16.50
CA ASN A 294 26.50 -4.36 -17.21
C ASN A 294 27.19 -5.68 -16.84
N GLN A 295 27.79 -5.74 -15.65
CA GLN A 295 28.47 -6.93 -15.13
C GLN A 295 27.58 -7.66 -14.13
N THR A 296 27.81 -8.95 -14.01
CA THR A 296 27.20 -9.79 -12.97
C THR A 296 28.26 -10.17 -11.95
N TYR A 297 27.94 -10.04 -10.66
CA TYR A 297 28.82 -10.46 -9.56
C TYR A 297 28.05 -11.27 -8.53
N THR A 298 28.78 -12.02 -7.72
CA THR A 298 28.23 -12.80 -6.60
C THR A 298 28.39 -12.04 -5.30
N LEU A 299 27.29 -11.89 -4.56
CA LEU A 299 27.27 -11.31 -3.20
C LEU A 299 26.99 -12.43 -2.20
N PRO A 300 27.95 -12.82 -1.35
CA PRO A 300 27.69 -13.77 -0.27
C PRO A 300 26.59 -13.24 0.66
N ALA A 301 25.62 -14.10 1.00
CA ALA A 301 24.47 -13.74 1.82
C ALA A 301 23.84 -14.99 2.46
N HIS A 302 23.72 -15.02 3.78
CA HIS A 302 23.12 -16.12 4.54
C HIS A 302 21.73 -15.79 5.09
N HIS A 303 21.34 -14.50 5.07
CA HIS A 303 20.02 -14.02 5.47
C HIS A 303 19.53 -13.03 4.42
N VAL A 304 18.52 -13.43 3.63
CA VAL A 304 18.00 -12.66 2.50
C VAL A 304 16.52 -12.41 2.67
N VAL A 305 16.14 -11.14 2.84
CA VAL A 305 14.73 -10.70 2.83
C VAL A 305 14.29 -10.45 1.39
N LEU A 306 13.34 -11.22 0.89
CA LEU A 306 12.72 -11.01 -0.42
C LEU A 306 11.54 -10.04 -0.30
N ALA A 307 11.83 -8.74 -0.22
CA ALA A 307 10.83 -7.67 -0.14
C ALA A 307 10.36 -7.23 -1.53
N LEU A 308 10.03 -8.20 -2.37
CA LEU A 308 9.62 -8.03 -3.75
C LEU A 308 8.24 -7.35 -3.83
N GLY A 309 8.04 -6.46 -4.82
CA GLY A 309 6.71 -6.02 -5.22
C GLY A 309 6.04 -7.07 -6.12
N HIS A 310 4.70 -6.99 -6.22
CA HIS A 310 3.90 -7.92 -7.04
C HIS A 310 4.25 -7.92 -8.55
N SER A 311 5.05 -6.97 -9.03
CA SER A 311 5.46 -6.84 -10.43
C SER A 311 6.84 -7.45 -10.75
N ALA A 312 7.52 -8.07 -9.78
CA ALA A 312 8.85 -8.69 -9.95
C ALA A 312 8.76 -10.07 -10.63
N ARG A 313 8.11 -10.13 -11.79
CA ARG A 313 7.71 -11.35 -12.49
C ARG A 313 8.89 -12.22 -12.92
N ASP A 314 9.98 -11.60 -13.35
CA ASP A 314 11.25 -12.27 -13.65
C ASP A 314 11.86 -12.95 -12.42
N THR A 315 11.78 -12.29 -11.27
CA THR A 315 12.27 -12.88 -10.02
C THR A 315 11.37 -14.02 -9.55
N PHE A 316 10.05 -13.94 -9.72
CA PHE A 316 9.15 -15.07 -9.42
C PHE A 316 9.45 -16.28 -10.29
N THR A 317 9.71 -16.07 -11.59
CA THR A 317 10.10 -17.14 -12.51
C THR A 317 11.45 -17.75 -12.10
N MET A 318 12.41 -16.94 -11.69
CA MET A 318 13.71 -17.40 -11.19
C MET A 318 13.55 -18.25 -9.91
N LEU A 319 12.78 -17.77 -8.93
CA LEU A 319 12.52 -18.51 -7.69
C LEU A 319 11.79 -19.84 -7.94
N HIS A 320 10.87 -19.88 -8.91
CA HIS A 320 10.20 -21.11 -9.32
C HIS A 320 11.19 -22.15 -9.89
N ARG A 321 12.16 -21.72 -10.70
CA ARG A 321 13.22 -22.60 -11.22
C ARG A 321 14.08 -23.22 -10.13
N HIS A 322 14.24 -22.51 -9.02
CA HIS A 322 14.93 -23.02 -7.82
C HIS A 322 14.01 -23.82 -6.88
N ALA A 323 12.83 -24.20 -7.34
CA ALA A 323 11.84 -24.95 -6.55
C ALA A 323 11.50 -24.30 -5.19
N VAL A 324 11.57 -22.97 -5.10
CA VAL A 324 11.07 -22.26 -3.93
C VAL A 324 9.56 -22.45 -3.84
N ALA A 325 9.09 -22.94 -2.69
CA ALA A 325 7.67 -23.23 -2.48
C ALA A 325 6.82 -21.97 -2.68
N MET A 326 5.87 -22.07 -3.59
CA MET A 326 4.92 -21.01 -3.91
C MET A 326 3.62 -21.58 -4.46
N GLN A 327 2.54 -20.81 -4.37
CA GLN A 327 1.21 -21.24 -4.82
C GLN A 327 0.48 -20.09 -5.54
N ALA A 328 -0.40 -20.45 -6.48
CA ALA A 328 -1.30 -19.52 -7.12
C ALA A 328 -2.25 -18.92 -6.07
N LYS A 329 -2.55 -17.62 -6.18
CA LYS A 329 -3.35 -16.88 -5.21
C LYS A 329 -4.46 -16.09 -5.89
N PRO A 330 -5.69 -16.05 -5.34
CA PRO A 330 -6.75 -15.17 -5.83
C PRO A 330 -6.32 -13.70 -5.85
N PHE A 331 -6.76 -12.97 -6.89
CA PHE A 331 -6.62 -11.53 -7.02
C PHE A 331 -7.83 -10.95 -7.76
N SER A 332 -7.79 -9.73 -8.23
CA SER A 332 -8.92 -9.12 -8.95
C SER A 332 -8.44 -8.38 -10.17
N ILE A 333 -9.30 -8.36 -11.20
CA ILE A 333 -9.08 -7.68 -12.47
C ILE A 333 -10.26 -6.79 -12.83
N GLY A 334 -10.02 -5.74 -13.59
CA GLY A 334 -11.06 -4.81 -14.02
C GLY A 334 -10.49 -3.58 -14.71
N VAL A 335 -11.05 -2.43 -14.37
CA VAL A 335 -10.71 -1.12 -14.95
C VAL A 335 -10.63 -0.04 -13.88
N ARG A 336 -10.08 1.14 -14.21
CA ARG A 336 -10.28 2.37 -13.45
C ARG A 336 -11.54 3.07 -13.92
N ILE A 337 -12.37 3.54 -12.97
CA ILE A 337 -13.53 4.36 -13.24
C ILE A 337 -13.31 5.77 -12.69
N GLU A 338 -13.62 6.80 -13.48
CA GLU A 338 -13.47 8.20 -13.14
C GLU A 338 -14.81 8.95 -13.15
N HIS A 339 -15.01 9.75 -12.11
CA HIS A 339 -16.16 10.66 -11.96
C HIS A 339 -15.64 12.05 -11.57
N PRO A 340 -16.36 13.14 -11.86
CA PRO A 340 -16.07 14.43 -11.23
C PRO A 340 -16.10 14.29 -9.70
N GLN A 341 -15.06 14.76 -9.00
CA GLN A 341 -15.00 14.66 -7.54
C GLN A 341 -16.22 15.32 -6.87
N SER A 342 -16.72 16.41 -7.45
CA SER A 342 -17.90 17.12 -6.94
C SER A 342 -19.18 16.30 -6.92
N VAL A 343 -19.33 15.29 -7.80
CA VAL A 343 -20.46 14.35 -7.80
C VAL A 343 -20.37 13.45 -6.58
N ILE A 344 -19.18 12.92 -6.31
CA ILE A 344 -18.93 12.05 -5.17
C ILE A 344 -19.06 12.82 -3.85
N ASP A 345 -18.52 14.03 -3.78
CA ASP A 345 -18.63 14.90 -2.58
C ASP A 345 -20.09 15.18 -2.22
N ARG A 346 -20.89 15.54 -3.21
CA ARG A 346 -22.34 15.79 -2.98
C ARG A 346 -23.09 14.53 -2.55
N ALA A 347 -22.78 13.39 -3.15
CA ALA A 347 -23.43 12.13 -2.79
C ALA A 347 -23.07 11.67 -1.36
N ARG A 348 -21.85 11.98 -0.89
CA ARG A 348 -21.33 11.53 0.42
C ARG A 348 -21.56 12.54 1.54
N TRP A 349 -21.31 13.83 1.27
CA TRP A 349 -21.34 14.90 2.27
C TRP A 349 -22.62 15.73 2.23
N GLY A 350 -23.46 15.59 1.18
CA GLY A 350 -24.70 16.35 1.02
C GLY A 350 -24.45 17.86 1.07
N GLN A 351 -25.15 18.56 1.98
CA GLN A 351 -24.98 20.01 2.20
C GLN A 351 -23.60 20.40 2.75
N HIS A 352 -22.83 19.47 3.29
CA HIS A 352 -21.50 19.70 3.83
C HIS A 352 -20.38 19.48 2.80
N ALA A 353 -20.74 19.22 1.52
CA ALA A 353 -19.75 19.09 0.44
C ALA A 353 -18.91 20.37 0.34
N GLY A 354 -17.59 20.22 0.25
CA GLY A 354 -16.65 21.34 0.25
C GLY A 354 -16.25 21.85 1.63
N HIS A 355 -16.75 21.25 2.72
CA HIS A 355 -16.33 21.62 4.07
C HIS A 355 -14.83 21.32 4.28
N PRO A 356 -14.00 22.29 4.75
CA PRO A 356 -12.54 22.16 4.81
C PRO A 356 -12.03 20.95 5.61
N LEU A 357 -12.72 20.58 6.69
CA LEU A 357 -12.32 19.45 7.54
C LEU A 357 -12.67 18.09 6.96
N LEU A 358 -13.64 18.01 6.04
CA LEU A 358 -14.06 16.76 5.43
C LEU A 358 -13.18 16.38 4.25
N GLY A 359 -12.72 17.39 3.49
CA GLY A 359 -11.95 17.16 2.27
C GLY A 359 -12.72 16.43 1.17
N ALA A 360 -12.00 15.92 0.19
CA ALA A 360 -12.56 15.13 -0.89
C ALA A 360 -13.09 13.79 -0.38
N ALA A 361 -14.33 13.47 -0.76
CA ALA A 361 -15.02 12.27 -0.30
C ALA A 361 -14.43 11.00 -0.94
N ASP A 362 -14.32 9.96 -0.13
CA ASP A 362 -14.04 8.60 -0.57
C ASP A 362 -15.28 7.70 -0.54
N TYR A 363 -15.17 6.52 -1.13
CA TYR A 363 -16.21 5.49 -1.09
C TYR A 363 -15.62 4.08 -1.09
N LYS A 364 -16.42 3.15 -0.56
CA LYS A 364 -16.19 1.71 -0.65
C LYS A 364 -17.49 1.05 -1.07
N LEU A 365 -17.47 0.37 -2.21
CA LEU A 365 -18.61 -0.30 -2.81
C LEU A 365 -18.32 -1.78 -2.98
N VAL A 366 -19.32 -2.61 -2.81
CA VAL A 366 -19.29 -4.05 -3.06
C VAL A 366 -20.66 -4.53 -3.54
N HIS A 367 -20.63 -5.45 -4.50
CA HIS A 367 -21.81 -6.16 -5.01
C HIS A 367 -21.43 -7.61 -5.30
N HIS A 368 -22.34 -8.53 -5.00
CA HIS A 368 -22.24 -9.95 -5.35
C HIS A 368 -23.14 -10.17 -6.55
N ALA A 369 -22.56 -10.40 -7.71
CA ALA A 369 -23.27 -10.55 -8.96
C ALA A 369 -23.94 -11.93 -9.09
N ALA A 370 -24.98 -12.03 -9.92
CA ALA A 370 -25.76 -13.25 -10.15
C ALA A 370 -24.90 -14.42 -10.68
N ASN A 371 -23.80 -14.13 -11.37
CA ASN A 371 -22.83 -15.14 -11.83
C ASN A 371 -21.86 -15.63 -10.73
N GLY A 372 -22.09 -15.27 -9.45
CA GLY A 372 -21.31 -15.68 -8.31
C GLY A 372 -20.04 -14.83 -8.07
N ARG A 373 -19.75 -13.83 -8.92
CA ARG A 373 -18.56 -12.98 -8.80
C ARG A 373 -18.81 -11.80 -7.87
N THR A 374 -17.76 -11.38 -7.17
CA THR A 374 -17.80 -10.18 -6.33
C THR A 374 -17.16 -9.01 -7.07
N VAL A 375 -17.95 -7.95 -7.28
CA VAL A 375 -17.51 -6.67 -7.84
C VAL A 375 -17.31 -5.68 -6.73
N TYR A 376 -16.18 -4.95 -6.71
CA TYR A 376 -15.94 -3.95 -5.68
C TYR A 376 -15.07 -2.79 -6.13
N SER A 377 -15.17 -1.67 -5.40
CA SER A 377 -14.26 -0.54 -5.58
C SER A 377 -12.92 -0.81 -4.89
N PHE A 378 -11.84 -0.73 -5.65
CA PHE A 378 -10.48 -0.96 -5.17
C PHE A 378 -9.67 0.34 -5.22
N CYS A 379 -8.86 0.57 -4.18
CA CYS A 379 -7.91 1.69 -4.12
C CYS A 379 -8.48 3.01 -4.67
N MET A 380 -9.66 3.43 -4.16
CA MET A 380 -10.29 4.69 -4.54
C MET A 380 -9.39 5.87 -4.18
N CYS A 381 -9.12 6.76 -5.13
CA CYS A 381 -8.27 7.94 -5.03
C CYS A 381 -9.11 9.20 -5.18
N PRO A 382 -9.53 9.85 -4.06
CA PRO A 382 -10.27 11.11 -4.10
C PRO A 382 -9.41 12.22 -4.70
N GLY A 383 -10.02 13.10 -5.51
CA GLY A 383 -9.32 14.20 -6.15
C GLY A 383 -7.97 13.78 -6.71
N GLY A 384 -7.96 12.71 -7.51
CA GLY A 384 -6.75 12.07 -8.00
C GLY A 384 -6.76 11.83 -9.51
N THR A 385 -5.78 11.08 -9.98
CA THR A 385 -5.57 10.79 -11.40
C THR A 385 -5.38 9.29 -11.63
N VAL A 386 -5.82 8.81 -12.78
CA VAL A 386 -5.46 7.50 -13.31
C VAL A 386 -4.10 7.61 -13.97
N VAL A 387 -3.22 6.65 -13.74
CA VAL A 387 -1.83 6.67 -14.22
C VAL A 387 -1.47 5.38 -14.94
N ALA A 388 -0.55 5.49 -15.91
CA ALA A 388 0.08 4.34 -16.53
C ALA A 388 1.09 3.72 -15.54
N ALA A 389 0.83 2.46 -15.16
CA ALA A 389 1.61 1.73 -14.16
C ALA A 389 2.34 0.50 -14.73
N THR A 390 2.51 0.44 -16.05
CA THR A 390 3.22 -0.65 -16.72
C THR A 390 4.71 -0.65 -16.38
N SER A 391 5.28 -1.84 -16.36
CA SER A 391 6.72 -2.07 -16.14
C SER A 391 7.35 -2.96 -17.21
N GLU A 392 6.55 -3.45 -18.16
CA GLU A 392 6.98 -4.32 -19.25
C GLU A 392 6.60 -3.71 -20.60
N VAL A 393 7.48 -3.86 -21.58
CA VAL A 393 7.28 -3.34 -22.95
C VAL A 393 6.11 -4.04 -23.62
N GLY A 394 5.29 -3.28 -24.38
CA GLY A 394 4.16 -3.84 -25.11
C GLY A 394 2.98 -4.24 -24.21
N ARG A 395 2.84 -3.60 -23.04
CA ARG A 395 1.77 -3.87 -22.07
C ARG A 395 1.18 -2.57 -21.55
N VAL A 396 -0.11 -2.59 -21.19
CA VAL A 396 -0.81 -1.47 -20.54
C VAL A 396 -1.46 -1.96 -19.26
N VAL A 397 -1.20 -1.26 -18.17
CA VAL A 397 -1.89 -1.43 -16.90
C VAL A 397 -2.11 -0.08 -16.26
N THR A 398 -3.28 0.12 -15.68
CA THR A 398 -3.69 1.34 -14.99
C THR A 398 -3.54 1.21 -13.48
N ASN A 399 -3.33 2.33 -12.81
CA ASN A 399 -3.44 2.47 -11.36
C ASN A 399 -3.96 3.88 -11.04
N GLY A 400 -4.22 4.19 -9.77
CA GLY A 400 -4.63 5.51 -9.33
C GLY A 400 -3.62 6.12 -8.37
N MET A 401 -3.50 7.44 -8.41
CA MET A 401 -2.74 8.20 -7.42
C MET A 401 -3.46 9.48 -7.05
N SER A 402 -3.12 10.05 -5.89
CA SER A 402 -3.54 11.39 -5.48
C SER A 402 -2.37 12.14 -4.85
N GLN A 403 -2.44 13.46 -4.92
CA GLN A 403 -1.63 14.34 -4.10
C GLN A 403 -2.20 14.38 -2.66
N TYR A 404 -1.43 14.89 -1.72
CA TYR A 404 -1.91 15.11 -0.35
C TYR A 404 -3.16 16.01 -0.32
N SER A 405 -3.20 17.00 -1.20
CA SER A 405 -4.31 17.95 -1.28
C SER A 405 -5.63 17.33 -1.79
N ARG A 406 -5.57 16.23 -2.56
CA ARG A 406 -6.74 15.58 -3.17
C ARG A 406 -7.67 16.56 -3.87
N ASN A 407 -7.11 17.51 -4.63
CA ASN A 407 -7.84 18.59 -5.30
C ASN A 407 -7.83 18.50 -6.83
N GLU A 408 -7.46 17.34 -7.38
CA GLU A 408 -7.63 17.10 -8.80
C GLU A 408 -9.12 16.97 -9.15
N ARG A 409 -9.44 17.16 -10.44
CA ARG A 409 -10.80 17.24 -10.95
C ARG A 409 -11.63 15.98 -10.67
N ASN A 410 -11.03 14.80 -10.80
CA ASN A 410 -11.72 13.53 -10.76
C ASN A 410 -11.48 12.75 -9.47
N ALA A 411 -12.51 12.03 -9.04
CA ALA A 411 -12.42 10.87 -8.18
C ALA A 411 -12.16 9.64 -9.05
N ASN A 412 -11.24 8.74 -8.68
CA ASN A 412 -11.08 7.49 -9.42
C ASN A 412 -10.94 6.28 -8.49
N ALA A 413 -11.40 5.12 -8.96
CA ALA A 413 -11.24 3.84 -8.26
C ALA A 413 -11.05 2.71 -9.26
N GLY A 414 -10.37 1.64 -8.85
CA GLY A 414 -10.52 0.36 -9.54
C GLY A 414 -11.95 -0.15 -9.38
N LEU A 415 -12.62 -0.47 -10.46
CA LEU A 415 -13.83 -1.27 -10.49
C LEU A 415 -13.39 -2.67 -10.89
N VAL A 416 -13.32 -3.57 -9.92
CA VAL A 416 -12.65 -4.86 -10.11
C VAL A 416 -13.51 -6.03 -9.67
N VAL A 417 -13.25 -7.18 -10.28
CA VAL A 417 -13.95 -8.45 -10.04
C VAL A 417 -12.95 -9.46 -9.50
N GLY A 418 -13.32 -10.12 -8.41
CA GLY A 418 -12.53 -11.21 -7.83
C GLY A 418 -12.44 -12.41 -8.76
N ILE A 419 -11.22 -12.89 -8.96
CA ILE A 419 -10.90 -14.12 -9.70
C ILE A 419 -10.02 -15.03 -8.84
N ASP A 420 -10.03 -16.30 -9.15
CA ASP A 420 -9.28 -17.30 -8.41
C ASP A 420 -8.50 -18.23 -9.38
N PRO A 421 -7.67 -19.15 -8.86
CA PRO A 421 -6.84 -20.00 -9.72
C PRO A 421 -7.60 -20.86 -10.74
N THR A 422 -8.90 -21.09 -10.57
CA THR A 422 -9.71 -21.82 -11.56
C THR A 422 -9.96 -21.02 -12.84
N ASP A 423 -9.76 -19.70 -12.80
CA ASP A 423 -9.92 -18.78 -13.93
C ASP A 423 -8.61 -18.59 -14.73
N TYR A 424 -7.49 -19.14 -14.25
CA TYR A 424 -6.18 -18.87 -14.83
C TYR A 424 -5.85 -19.83 -15.97
N PRO A 425 -4.98 -19.39 -16.91
CA PRO A 425 -4.53 -20.25 -17.99
C PRO A 425 -3.85 -21.53 -17.48
N THR A 426 -4.16 -22.65 -18.12
CA THR A 426 -3.53 -23.96 -17.90
C THR A 426 -2.83 -24.47 -19.16
N ASP A 427 -3.02 -23.79 -20.30
CA ASP A 427 -2.44 -24.16 -21.59
C ASP A 427 -0.92 -23.94 -21.60
N PRO A 428 -0.10 -24.98 -21.85
CA PRO A 428 1.36 -24.89 -21.93
C PRO A 428 1.86 -23.86 -22.94
N ASP A 429 1.15 -23.66 -24.05
CA ASP A 429 1.54 -22.69 -25.08
C ASP A 429 1.40 -21.25 -24.57
N ALA A 430 0.42 -20.97 -23.72
CA ALA A 430 0.29 -19.69 -23.03
C ALA A 430 1.47 -19.45 -22.07
N PHE A 431 1.91 -20.48 -21.35
CA PHE A 431 3.10 -20.39 -20.48
C PHE A 431 4.37 -20.16 -21.28
N GLU A 432 4.55 -20.89 -22.40
CA GLU A 432 5.71 -20.70 -23.28
C GLU A 432 5.77 -19.29 -23.84
N ALA A 433 4.67 -18.77 -24.34
CA ALA A 433 4.58 -17.43 -24.90
C ALA A 433 4.92 -16.32 -23.87
N GLU A 434 4.50 -16.48 -22.61
CA GLU A 434 4.65 -15.45 -21.59
C GLU A 434 5.88 -15.64 -20.68
N LEU A 435 6.35 -16.87 -20.46
CA LEU A 435 7.42 -17.20 -19.51
C LEU A 435 8.63 -17.89 -20.14
N GLY A 436 8.54 -18.26 -21.42
CA GLY A 436 9.58 -18.92 -22.19
C GLY A 436 9.46 -20.45 -22.24
N GLN A 437 10.18 -21.03 -23.19
CA GLN A 437 10.10 -22.46 -23.57
C GLN A 437 10.34 -23.41 -22.38
N GLU A 438 11.26 -23.09 -21.49
CA GLU A 438 11.58 -23.93 -20.34
C GLU A 438 10.36 -24.16 -19.45
N ILE A 439 9.63 -23.09 -19.08
CA ILE A 439 8.42 -23.19 -18.25
C ILE A 439 7.28 -23.86 -19.04
N GLY A 440 7.08 -23.51 -20.31
CA GLY A 440 6.09 -24.16 -21.16
C GLY A 440 6.30 -25.67 -21.26
N ASN A 441 7.55 -26.11 -21.43
CA ASN A 441 7.88 -27.53 -21.43
C ASN A 441 7.63 -28.20 -20.07
N ALA A 442 8.01 -27.56 -18.97
CA ALA A 442 7.71 -28.07 -17.63
C ALA A 442 6.21 -28.33 -17.46
N VAL A 443 5.37 -27.33 -17.83
CA VAL A 443 3.90 -27.47 -17.76
C VAL A 443 3.36 -28.58 -18.65
N ARG A 444 3.95 -28.86 -19.86
CA ARG A 444 3.56 -29.97 -20.76
C ARG A 444 3.85 -31.32 -20.15
N HIS A 445 4.90 -31.45 -19.35
CA HIS A 445 5.36 -32.72 -18.78
C HIS A 445 4.86 -32.94 -17.33
N ASP A 446 4.38 -31.88 -16.66
CA ASP A 446 3.72 -32.05 -15.36
C ASP A 446 2.39 -32.78 -15.56
N THR A 447 2.39 -34.08 -15.28
CA THR A 447 1.14 -34.81 -15.08
C THR A 447 0.50 -34.30 -13.81
N PRO A 448 -0.74 -33.76 -13.86
CA PRO A 448 -1.42 -33.34 -12.66
C PRO A 448 -1.66 -34.52 -11.72
N ASN A 449 -0.78 -34.73 -10.76
CA ASN A 449 -0.90 -35.82 -9.77
C ASN A 449 -1.86 -35.49 -8.62
N ALA A 450 -2.51 -34.33 -8.65
CA ALA A 450 -3.52 -33.94 -7.67
C ALA A 450 -4.58 -33.04 -8.31
N VAL A 451 -5.81 -33.33 -8.03
CA VAL A 451 -7.03 -32.73 -8.60
C VAL A 451 -7.17 -31.22 -8.34
N ASP A 452 -6.29 -30.59 -7.54
CA ASP A 452 -6.45 -29.21 -7.08
C ASP A 452 -5.17 -28.34 -7.06
N THR A 453 -4.10 -28.70 -7.78
CA THR A 453 -2.88 -27.88 -7.78
C THR A 453 -2.74 -27.08 -9.07
N PHE A 454 -2.98 -25.77 -8.97
CA PHE A 454 -2.74 -24.81 -10.05
C PHE A 454 -1.26 -24.42 -10.10
N HIS A 455 -0.71 -24.26 -11.31
CA HIS A 455 0.66 -23.80 -11.46
C HIS A 455 0.84 -22.41 -10.82
N PRO A 456 1.84 -22.20 -9.94
CA PRO A 456 1.96 -20.97 -9.15
C PRO A 456 2.11 -19.70 -10.00
N LEU A 457 2.61 -19.80 -11.22
CA LEU A 457 2.79 -18.67 -12.14
C LEU A 457 1.59 -18.42 -13.07
N SER A 458 0.50 -19.20 -13.00
CA SER A 458 -0.64 -19.10 -13.92
C SER A 458 -1.33 -17.73 -13.86
N GLY A 459 -1.50 -17.15 -12.66
CA GLY A 459 -2.08 -15.82 -12.52
C GLY A 459 -1.19 -14.71 -13.12
N LEU A 460 0.13 -14.91 -13.14
CA LEU A 460 1.07 -14.01 -13.80
C LEU A 460 0.93 -14.08 -15.33
N VAL A 461 0.74 -15.28 -15.88
CA VAL A 461 0.45 -15.48 -17.32
C VAL A 461 -0.80 -14.72 -17.71
N LEU A 462 -1.90 -14.89 -16.94
CA LEU A 462 -3.15 -14.15 -17.17
C LEU A 462 -2.96 -12.62 -17.17
N GLN A 463 -2.26 -12.08 -16.17
CA GLN A 463 -1.98 -10.65 -16.10
C GLN A 463 -1.27 -10.17 -17.37
N ARG A 464 -0.22 -10.87 -17.82
CA ARG A 464 0.54 -10.52 -19.01
C ARG A 464 -0.29 -10.54 -20.29
N GLN A 465 -1.15 -11.54 -20.45
CA GLN A 465 -2.07 -11.64 -21.58
C GLN A 465 -3.03 -10.46 -21.63
N LEU A 466 -3.72 -10.14 -20.52
CA LEU A 466 -4.66 -9.03 -20.45
C LEU A 466 -3.98 -7.67 -20.70
N GLU A 467 -2.78 -7.47 -20.14
CA GLU A 467 -2.00 -6.24 -20.33
C GLU A 467 -1.50 -6.08 -21.78
N ALA A 468 -1.17 -7.19 -22.48
CA ALA A 468 -0.78 -7.17 -23.90
C ALA A 468 -1.97 -6.88 -24.81
N VAL A 469 -3.13 -7.49 -24.53
CA VAL A 469 -4.38 -7.20 -25.24
C VAL A 469 -4.76 -5.72 -25.06
N ALA A 470 -4.68 -5.18 -23.85
CA ALA A 470 -4.96 -3.77 -23.58
C ALA A 470 -4.01 -2.83 -24.34
N TYR A 471 -2.72 -3.17 -24.44
CA TYR A 471 -1.74 -2.40 -25.22
C TYR A 471 -2.13 -2.34 -26.71
N THR A 472 -2.49 -3.48 -27.30
CA THR A 472 -2.90 -3.58 -28.71
C THR A 472 -4.19 -2.79 -28.96
N LEU A 473 -5.19 -2.95 -28.11
CA LEU A 473 -6.47 -2.24 -28.20
C LEU A 473 -6.31 -0.73 -28.02
N GLY A 474 -5.39 -0.29 -27.16
CA GLY A 474 -5.03 1.11 -26.96
C GLY A 474 -4.30 1.75 -28.16
N GLY A 475 -3.85 0.96 -29.14
CA GLY A 475 -3.17 1.47 -30.36
C GLY A 475 -1.67 1.25 -30.37
N SER A 476 -1.15 0.39 -29.49
CA SER A 476 0.27 -0.02 -29.40
C SER A 476 1.25 1.15 -29.13
N ASN A 477 0.79 2.14 -28.39
CA ASN A 477 1.53 3.38 -28.07
C ASN A 477 1.42 3.79 -26.59
N TYR A 478 0.99 2.86 -25.70
CA TYR A 478 0.70 3.07 -24.28
C TYR A 478 -0.56 3.89 -23.99
N GLU A 479 -1.36 4.30 -24.96
CA GLU A 479 -2.73 4.72 -24.71
C GLU A 479 -3.54 3.54 -24.15
N ALA A 480 -4.51 3.83 -23.30
CA ALA A 480 -5.31 2.80 -22.66
C ALA A 480 -6.68 2.64 -23.35
N PRO A 481 -7.21 1.42 -23.47
CA PRO A 481 -8.60 1.22 -23.93
C PRO A 481 -9.56 1.83 -22.90
N ALA A 482 -10.58 2.55 -23.39
CA ALA A 482 -11.55 3.21 -22.53
C ALA A 482 -12.98 3.14 -23.09
N GLN A 483 -13.97 3.33 -22.21
CA GLN A 483 -15.38 3.32 -22.54
C GLN A 483 -16.18 4.21 -21.58
N LEU A 484 -17.24 4.84 -22.04
CA LEU A 484 -18.19 5.54 -21.17
C LEU A 484 -19.04 4.53 -20.39
N VAL A 485 -19.36 4.86 -19.14
CA VAL A 485 -20.17 4.00 -18.26
C VAL A 485 -21.54 3.71 -18.87
N GLY A 486 -22.22 4.72 -19.43
CA GLY A 486 -23.52 4.52 -20.03
C GLY A 486 -23.49 3.58 -21.24
N ASP A 487 -22.46 3.68 -22.08
CA ASP A 487 -22.29 2.78 -23.23
C ASP A 487 -21.91 1.36 -22.78
N PHE A 488 -21.11 1.24 -21.73
CA PHE A 488 -20.77 -0.07 -21.15
C PHE A 488 -22.01 -0.78 -20.58
N ILE A 489 -22.86 -0.06 -19.84
CA ILE A 489 -24.14 -0.59 -19.34
C ILE A 489 -25.04 -1.01 -20.51
N ALA A 490 -25.11 -0.20 -21.55
CA ALA A 490 -25.89 -0.48 -22.76
C ALA A 490 -25.25 -1.55 -23.68
N ASN A 491 -24.09 -2.10 -23.30
CA ASN A 491 -23.32 -3.11 -24.05
C ASN A 491 -23.02 -2.70 -25.51
N ARG A 492 -22.58 -1.47 -25.72
CA ARG A 492 -22.18 -0.92 -27.02
C ARG A 492 -20.85 -0.17 -26.92
N ALA A 493 -20.09 -0.12 -28.00
CA ALA A 493 -18.83 0.61 -28.05
C ALA A 493 -19.03 2.12 -27.87
N SER A 494 -18.06 2.77 -27.19
CA SER A 494 -17.96 4.24 -27.23
C SER A 494 -17.06 4.67 -28.38
N THR A 495 -17.44 5.77 -29.02
CA THR A 495 -16.70 6.34 -30.18
C THR A 495 -16.06 7.69 -29.89
N ALA A 496 -16.47 8.37 -28.82
CA ALA A 496 -15.99 9.68 -28.40
C ALA A 496 -16.09 9.84 -26.88
N LEU A 497 -15.31 10.76 -26.33
CA LEU A 497 -15.47 11.24 -24.96
C LEU A 497 -16.71 12.11 -24.81
N ALA A 498 -17.23 12.20 -23.59
CA ALA A 498 -18.34 13.06 -23.21
C ALA A 498 -17.85 14.18 -22.26
N SER A 499 -18.63 14.55 -21.24
CA SER A 499 -18.30 15.65 -20.33
C SER A 499 -17.16 15.35 -19.34
N VAL A 500 -16.90 14.08 -19.04
CA VAL A 500 -15.82 13.68 -18.14
C VAL A 500 -14.55 13.40 -18.95
N GLU A 501 -13.54 14.24 -18.75
CA GLU A 501 -12.24 14.07 -19.38
C GLU A 501 -11.38 13.12 -18.55
N PRO A 502 -10.86 12.01 -19.13
CA PRO A 502 -10.00 11.08 -18.41
C PRO A 502 -8.67 11.73 -18.01
N SER A 503 -8.15 11.31 -16.87
CA SER A 503 -6.89 11.84 -16.35
C SER A 503 -5.66 11.03 -16.77
N TYR A 504 -5.81 9.89 -17.42
CA TYR A 504 -4.74 9.03 -17.88
C TYR A 504 -3.84 9.73 -18.91
N LYS A 505 -2.60 10.00 -18.55
CA LYS A 505 -1.72 10.91 -19.31
C LYS A 505 -1.26 10.42 -20.67
N PRO A 506 -0.92 9.13 -20.89
CA PRO A 506 -0.62 8.67 -22.26
C PRO A 506 -1.79 8.87 -23.23
N GLY A 507 -3.01 9.01 -22.72
CA GLY A 507 -4.22 9.14 -23.53
C GLY A 507 -5.05 7.85 -23.53
N VAL A 508 -6.28 7.98 -24.05
CA VAL A 508 -7.21 6.86 -24.10
C VAL A 508 -7.75 6.68 -25.53
N LYS A 509 -7.99 5.43 -25.89
CA LYS A 509 -8.68 5.05 -27.12
C LYS A 509 -10.06 4.49 -26.77
N MET A 510 -11.10 5.12 -27.30
CA MET A 510 -12.49 4.70 -27.05
C MET A 510 -12.81 3.42 -27.82
N ILE A 511 -13.24 2.39 -27.11
CA ILE A 511 -13.53 1.06 -27.64
C ILE A 511 -14.72 0.40 -26.93
N HIS A 512 -14.93 -0.88 -27.18
CA HIS A 512 -15.80 -1.77 -26.41
C HIS A 512 -14.94 -2.60 -25.44
N LEU A 513 -15.00 -2.35 -24.13
CA LEU A 513 -14.15 -2.98 -23.12
C LEU A 513 -14.35 -4.50 -22.96
N ASN A 514 -15.44 -5.07 -23.50
CA ASN A 514 -15.58 -6.53 -23.57
C ASN A 514 -14.45 -7.20 -24.36
N SER A 515 -13.74 -6.47 -25.22
CA SER A 515 -12.57 -6.99 -25.94
C SER A 515 -11.31 -7.03 -25.08
N ALA A 516 -11.28 -6.34 -23.94
CA ALA A 516 -10.10 -6.21 -23.08
C ALA A 516 -10.12 -7.12 -21.84
N LEU A 517 -11.31 -7.61 -21.46
CA LEU A 517 -11.53 -8.39 -20.23
C LEU A 517 -12.40 -9.63 -20.53
N PRO A 518 -12.28 -10.70 -19.73
CA PRO A 518 -13.17 -11.86 -19.85
C PRO A 518 -14.66 -11.48 -19.70
N GLN A 519 -15.53 -12.15 -20.44
CA GLN A 519 -16.95 -11.84 -20.48
C GLN A 519 -17.61 -11.90 -19.09
N PHE A 520 -17.30 -12.91 -18.29
CA PHE A 520 -17.87 -13.04 -16.94
C PHE A 520 -17.52 -11.86 -16.02
N VAL A 521 -16.35 -11.21 -16.24
CA VAL A 521 -15.93 -10.00 -15.53
C VAL A 521 -16.77 -8.81 -15.99
N THR A 522 -16.90 -8.60 -17.29
CA THR A 522 -17.66 -7.47 -17.85
C THR A 522 -19.16 -7.58 -17.54
N ASP A 523 -19.72 -8.79 -17.54
CA ASP A 523 -21.11 -9.02 -17.17
C ASP A 523 -21.39 -8.70 -15.70
N ALA A 524 -20.51 -9.15 -14.78
CA ALA A 524 -20.62 -8.82 -13.37
C ALA A 524 -20.51 -7.29 -13.12
N MET A 525 -19.58 -6.61 -13.81
CA MET A 525 -19.43 -5.15 -13.70
C MET A 525 -20.67 -4.42 -14.23
N ARG A 526 -21.24 -4.87 -15.34
CA ARG A 526 -22.45 -4.29 -15.95
C ARG A 526 -23.66 -4.40 -15.01
N GLU A 527 -23.80 -5.52 -14.30
CA GLU A 527 -24.81 -5.69 -13.27
C GLU A 527 -24.59 -4.75 -12.08
N ALA A 528 -23.34 -4.60 -11.63
CA ALA A 528 -23.00 -3.84 -10.42
C ALA A 528 -23.19 -2.32 -10.59
N LEU A 529 -22.89 -1.75 -11.76
CA LEU A 529 -22.86 -0.31 -11.97
C LEU A 529 -24.17 0.41 -11.63
N PRO A 530 -25.36 -0.01 -12.09
CA PRO A 530 -26.63 0.62 -11.71
C PRO A 530 -26.90 0.52 -10.20
N LEU A 531 -26.52 -0.59 -9.57
CA LEU A 531 -26.69 -0.80 -8.14
C LEU A 531 -25.74 0.07 -7.31
N PHE A 532 -24.57 0.38 -7.84
CA PHE A 532 -23.68 1.37 -7.24
C PHE A 532 -24.20 2.79 -7.39
N GLY A 533 -24.90 3.10 -8.51
CA GLY A 533 -25.63 4.35 -8.71
C GLY A 533 -26.74 4.59 -7.69
N GLN A 534 -27.41 3.52 -7.23
CA GLN A 534 -28.38 3.60 -6.13
C GLN A 534 -27.73 3.92 -4.77
N LYS A 535 -26.49 3.44 -4.53
CA LYS A 535 -25.74 3.70 -3.27
C LYS A 535 -25.06 5.06 -3.28
N ILE A 536 -24.54 5.49 -4.43
CA ILE A 536 -23.86 6.76 -4.65
C ILE A 536 -24.48 7.42 -5.87
N LYS A 537 -25.36 8.39 -5.66
CA LYS A 537 -26.09 9.07 -6.73
C LYS A 537 -25.11 9.67 -7.75
N GLY A 538 -25.24 9.24 -9.01
CA GLY A 538 -24.41 9.66 -10.12
C GLY A 538 -23.17 8.76 -10.36
N PHE A 539 -23.03 7.65 -9.64
CA PHE A 539 -21.95 6.69 -9.91
C PHE A 539 -22.10 6.00 -11.28
N ASP A 540 -23.33 5.77 -11.70
CA ASP A 540 -23.73 5.19 -12.99
C ASP A 540 -24.00 6.24 -14.08
N MET A 541 -23.54 7.51 -13.88
CA MET A 541 -23.72 8.55 -14.87
C MET A 541 -23.11 8.14 -16.22
N HIS A 542 -23.83 8.47 -17.31
CA HIS A 542 -23.44 8.07 -18.67
C HIS A 542 -21.99 8.45 -19.01
N ASP A 543 -21.59 9.67 -18.64
CA ASP A 543 -20.34 10.30 -19.07
C ASP A 543 -19.12 9.89 -18.24
N ALA A 544 -19.29 9.17 -17.13
CA ALA A 544 -18.15 8.63 -16.38
C ALA A 544 -17.31 7.73 -17.29
N VAL A 545 -15.99 7.74 -17.07
CA VAL A 545 -15.05 7.05 -17.97
C VAL A 545 -14.43 5.84 -17.27
N MET A 546 -14.45 4.71 -17.96
CA MET A 546 -13.78 3.48 -17.56
C MET A 546 -12.51 3.32 -18.43
N THR A 547 -11.34 3.16 -17.78
CA THR A 547 -10.03 3.05 -18.45
C THR A 547 -9.37 1.72 -18.06
N GLY A 548 -9.05 0.88 -19.02
CA GLY A 548 -8.54 -0.49 -18.80
C GLY A 548 -7.03 -0.62 -19.06
N VAL A 549 -6.41 -1.61 -18.48
CA VAL A 549 -6.91 -2.62 -17.54
C VAL A 549 -6.25 -2.46 -16.18
N GLU A 550 -6.97 -2.76 -15.12
CA GLU A 550 -6.43 -2.87 -13.75
C GLU A 550 -6.25 -4.35 -13.44
N THR A 551 -5.03 -4.86 -13.50
CA THR A 551 -4.71 -6.29 -13.34
C THR A 551 -3.80 -6.57 -12.15
N ARG A 552 -3.26 -5.52 -11.51
CA ARG A 552 -2.27 -5.63 -10.44
C ARG A 552 -2.81 -5.16 -9.10
N THR A 553 -4.00 -5.63 -8.73
CA THR A 553 -4.63 -5.31 -7.44
C THR A 553 -3.91 -5.93 -6.24
N SER A 554 -3.29 -7.08 -6.44
CA SER A 554 -2.41 -7.77 -5.47
C SER A 554 -1.50 -8.76 -6.20
N SER A 555 -0.58 -9.41 -5.46
CA SER A 555 0.24 -10.48 -6.03
C SER A 555 -0.63 -11.64 -6.51
N PRO A 556 -0.39 -12.19 -7.72
CA PRO A 556 -1.12 -13.35 -8.25
C PRO A 556 -0.64 -14.68 -7.66
N LEU A 557 0.39 -14.65 -6.83
CA LEU A 557 0.98 -15.79 -6.16
C LEU A 557 1.34 -15.48 -4.71
N ARG A 558 1.57 -16.52 -3.94
CA ARG A 558 2.14 -16.47 -2.60
C ARG A 558 3.43 -17.29 -2.59
N ILE A 559 4.51 -16.74 -2.04
CA ILE A 559 5.73 -17.47 -1.74
C ILE A 559 5.62 -17.97 -0.31
N ASP A 560 5.67 -19.28 -0.10
CA ASP A 560 5.43 -19.86 1.21
C ASP A 560 6.54 -19.53 2.20
N ARG A 561 6.13 -19.29 3.45
CA ARG A 561 7.03 -19.10 4.59
C ARG A 561 6.44 -19.70 5.85
N ASP A 562 7.28 -20.13 6.75
CA ASP A 562 6.89 -20.57 8.09
C ASP A 562 6.34 -19.38 8.90
N ASP A 563 5.27 -19.59 9.64
CA ASP A 563 4.56 -18.52 10.35
C ASP A 563 5.33 -17.98 11.57
N VAL A 564 6.31 -18.74 12.10
CA VAL A 564 7.10 -18.38 13.29
C VAL A 564 8.45 -17.79 12.92
N SER A 565 9.23 -18.53 12.12
CA SER A 565 10.56 -18.11 11.67
C SER A 565 10.52 -17.13 10.51
N LEU A 566 9.40 -17.05 9.80
CA LEU A 566 9.19 -16.30 8.56
C LEU A 566 10.15 -16.67 7.42
N GLN A 567 10.83 -17.84 7.52
CA GLN A 567 11.71 -18.35 6.50
C GLN A 567 10.94 -19.19 5.47
N SER A 568 11.51 -19.28 4.27
CA SER A 568 11.06 -20.21 3.26
C SER A 568 11.23 -21.67 3.75
N PRO A 569 10.24 -22.55 3.59
CA PRO A 569 10.40 -23.97 3.91
C PRO A 569 11.36 -24.70 2.96
N SER A 570 11.63 -24.13 1.78
CA SER A 570 12.50 -24.74 0.77
C SER A 570 13.98 -24.39 0.95
N ILE A 571 14.27 -23.13 1.34
CA ILE A 571 15.64 -22.61 1.45
C ILE A 571 15.77 -21.84 2.76
N ALA A 572 16.55 -22.35 3.70
CA ALA A 572 16.83 -21.67 4.96
C ALA A 572 17.59 -20.36 4.74
N GLY A 573 17.34 -19.35 5.59
CA GLY A 573 17.93 -18.01 5.44
C GLY A 573 17.25 -17.14 4.36
N LEU A 574 16.25 -17.66 3.63
CA LEU A 574 15.45 -16.89 2.69
C LEU A 574 14.13 -16.49 3.35
N TYR A 575 13.80 -15.20 3.35
CA TYR A 575 12.63 -14.64 4.05
C TYR A 575 11.68 -13.96 3.05
N PRO A 576 10.65 -14.66 2.55
CA PRO A 576 9.63 -14.04 1.70
C PRO A 576 8.83 -12.99 2.47
N ALA A 577 8.71 -11.77 1.93
CA ALA A 577 8.12 -10.65 2.64
C ALA A 577 7.30 -9.73 1.73
N GLY A 578 6.36 -9.02 2.33
CA GLY A 578 5.61 -7.95 1.70
C GLY A 578 4.55 -8.41 0.71
N GLU A 579 4.22 -7.50 -0.21
CA GLU A 579 3.10 -7.69 -1.14
C GLU A 579 3.42 -8.72 -2.23
N GLY A 580 4.64 -8.73 -2.76
CA GLY A 580 5.04 -9.68 -3.80
C GLY A 580 5.02 -11.12 -3.31
N ALA A 581 5.38 -11.35 -2.05
CA ALA A 581 5.27 -12.66 -1.43
C ALA A 581 3.84 -13.01 -0.96
N GLY A 582 2.87 -12.11 -1.11
CA GLY A 582 1.45 -12.36 -0.79
C GLY A 582 1.04 -12.13 0.66
N TYR A 583 1.87 -11.43 1.47
CA TYR A 583 1.61 -11.19 2.91
C TYR A 583 1.15 -9.77 3.24
N ALA A 584 1.15 -8.88 2.28
CA ALA A 584 0.71 -7.50 2.46
C ALA A 584 -0.14 -7.03 1.25
N GLY A 585 -0.87 -5.95 1.42
CA GLY A 585 -1.70 -5.34 0.37
C GLY A 585 -1.76 -3.83 0.53
N GLY A 586 -0.62 -3.15 0.58
CA GLY A 586 -0.49 -1.70 0.68
C GLY A 586 0.65 -1.26 1.60
N ILE A 587 0.91 0.06 1.65
CA ILE A 587 2.09 0.66 2.29
C ILE A 587 2.21 0.26 3.76
N LEU A 588 1.13 0.45 4.54
CA LEU A 588 1.17 0.20 5.99
C LEU A 588 1.42 -1.28 6.30
N SER A 589 0.67 -2.18 5.66
CA SER A 589 0.81 -3.63 5.89
C SER A 589 2.16 -4.15 5.44
N ALA A 590 2.71 -3.62 4.33
CA ALA A 590 4.03 -3.97 3.86
C ALA A 590 5.13 -3.48 4.82
N GLY A 591 5.00 -2.27 5.38
CA GLY A 591 5.91 -1.77 6.41
C GLY A 591 5.87 -2.61 7.69
N VAL A 592 4.67 -3.00 8.14
CA VAL A 592 4.49 -3.88 9.31
C VAL A 592 5.13 -5.25 9.07
N ASP A 593 4.94 -5.84 7.89
CA ASP A 593 5.54 -7.13 7.55
C ASP A 593 7.08 -7.02 7.47
N GLY A 594 7.59 -5.91 6.90
CA GLY A 594 9.03 -5.62 6.89
C GLY A 594 9.64 -5.55 8.30
N ILE A 595 8.95 -4.91 9.27
CA ILE A 595 9.40 -4.90 10.67
C ILE A 595 9.45 -6.31 11.23
N LYS A 596 8.38 -7.11 11.06
CA LYS A 596 8.33 -8.49 11.54
C LYS A 596 9.45 -9.36 10.98
N VAL A 597 9.69 -9.26 9.68
CA VAL A 597 10.75 -10.04 9.01
C VAL A 597 12.13 -9.57 9.43
N GLY A 598 12.36 -8.25 9.57
CA GLY A 598 13.61 -7.71 10.10
C GLY A 598 13.92 -8.20 11.52
N GLU A 599 12.91 -8.27 12.40
CA GLU A 599 13.04 -8.87 13.74
C GLU A 599 13.34 -10.38 13.67
N ALA A 600 12.68 -11.11 12.75
CA ALA A 600 12.92 -12.55 12.59
C ALA A 600 14.35 -12.84 12.12
N VAL A 601 14.86 -12.05 11.17
CA VAL A 601 16.27 -12.12 10.74
C VAL A 601 17.23 -11.85 11.93
N ALA A 602 16.98 -10.80 12.70
CA ALA A 602 17.81 -10.45 13.85
C ALA A 602 17.83 -11.56 14.92
N ASN A 603 16.66 -12.16 15.19
CA ASN A 603 16.55 -13.28 16.14
C ASN A 603 17.24 -14.56 15.60
N ALA A 604 17.23 -14.79 14.29
CA ALA A 604 17.92 -15.93 13.68
C ALA A 604 19.44 -15.77 13.76
N ILE A 605 19.97 -14.55 13.61
CA ILE A 605 21.40 -14.23 13.75
C ILE A 605 21.82 -14.31 15.22
N PHE A 606 20.96 -13.88 16.15
CA PHE A 606 21.26 -13.82 17.58
C PHE A 606 20.25 -14.59 18.44
N PRO A 607 20.16 -15.91 18.33
CA PRO A 607 19.09 -16.70 18.97
C PRO A 607 19.13 -16.66 20.51
N ASN A 608 20.26 -16.29 21.12
CA ASN A 608 20.46 -16.29 22.57
C ASN A 608 20.43 -14.88 23.21
N ILE A 609 20.21 -13.84 22.43
CA ILE A 609 20.15 -12.46 22.91
C ILE A 609 18.68 -12.01 22.97
N THR A 610 17.93 -12.54 23.91
CA THR A 610 16.62 -11.95 24.25
C THR A 610 16.89 -10.67 25.05
N ALA A 611 16.57 -9.51 24.47
CA ALA A 611 16.45 -8.29 25.25
C ALA A 611 15.43 -8.56 26.35
N LYS A 612 15.85 -8.44 27.65
CA LYS A 612 14.89 -8.48 28.77
C LYS A 612 13.87 -7.39 28.48
N ARG A 613 12.64 -7.78 28.17
CA ARG A 613 11.52 -6.83 28.08
C ARG A 613 11.37 -6.18 29.46
N PRO A 614 11.40 -4.86 29.57
CA PRO A 614 11.15 -4.17 30.82
C PRO A 614 9.75 -4.40 31.35
#